data_647b18e3645e252a858c00a088ba96c6
#
_entry.id   647b18e3645e252a858c00a088ba96c6
#
_cell.length_a   1.000
_cell.length_b   1.000
_cell.length_c   1.000
_cell.angle_alpha   90.00
_cell.angle_beta   90.00
_cell.angle_gamma   90.00
#
_symmetry.space_group_name_H-M   'P 1'
#
loop_
_entity.id
_entity.type
_entity.pdbx_description
1 polymer ?
#
loop_
_entity_poly.entity_id
_entity_poly.type
_entity_poly.pdbx_seq_one_letter_code
_entity_poly.pdbx_strand_id
1 'polypeptide(L)'
;EIFLSVGDKPVELTLDTHGITSISGENGSAKSAVCIDSIFYALYGKSFRHSNLPRMVNSINKKGMLVEIEFEASGNRCRVVRGIKPNVFEIWINGKMKEQTASAKDYQAYLVKHVLKMDERTFRQVVVIGSSSYVPFMSLPAADRRTVVEQLLSLDLFESLNAAAKDRMREASDAKWMLEEEKSKLDIQAEMQRK
;
A
#
# COMPACT_ATOMS: atom_id res chain seq x y z
N GLU A 1 4.00 -18.38 -11.98
CA GLU A 1 4.47 -19.35 -13.02
C GLU A 1 5.39 -18.62 -13.96
N ILE A 2 5.81 -18.44 -14.87
CA ILE A 2 6.72 -17.83 -15.84
C ILE A 2 7.10 -16.39 -15.46
N PHE A 3 8.03 -16.24 -14.53
CA PHE A 3 8.46 -14.93 -14.04
C PHE A 3 9.99 -14.78 -14.18
N LEU A 4 10.46 -13.77 -14.92
CA LEU A 4 11.89 -13.55 -15.20
C LEU A 4 12.61 -14.82 -15.69
N SER A 5 13.54 -15.36 -14.91
CA SER A 5 14.27 -16.60 -15.20
C SER A 5 13.57 -17.87 -14.70
N VAL A 6 12.37 -17.76 -14.12
CA VAL A 6 11.55 -18.92 -13.72
C VAL A 6 10.81 -19.45 -14.95
N GLY A 7 10.87 -20.77 -15.19
CA GLY A 7 10.24 -21.44 -16.34
C GLY A 7 8.78 -21.83 -16.08
N ASP A 8 8.29 -22.81 -16.87
CA ASP A 8 6.89 -23.26 -16.83
C ASP A 8 6.47 -23.95 -15.52
N LYS A 9 7.43 -24.46 -14.76
CA LYS A 9 7.12 -25.11 -13.49
C LYS A 9 6.88 -24.04 -12.42
N PRO A 10 5.75 -24.07 -11.71
CA PRO A 10 5.51 -23.16 -10.58
C PRO A 10 6.58 -23.40 -9.51
N VAL A 11 7.09 -22.30 -8.96
CA VAL A 11 7.96 -22.32 -7.79
C VAL A 11 7.15 -21.81 -6.63
N GLU A 12 7.00 -22.62 -5.60
CA GLU A 12 6.34 -22.27 -4.34
C GLU A 12 7.39 -22.11 -3.26
N LEU A 13 7.27 -21.05 -2.47
CA LEU A 13 8.18 -20.72 -1.39
C LEU A 13 7.38 -20.30 -0.16
N THR A 14 7.54 -21.07 0.91
CA THR A 14 6.95 -20.77 2.22
C THR A 14 7.99 -20.04 3.08
N LEU A 15 7.66 -18.82 3.52
CA LEU A 15 8.58 -17.92 4.23
C LEU A 15 8.25 -17.78 5.73
N ASP A 16 7.10 -18.27 6.16
CA ASP A 16 6.58 -18.13 7.54
C ASP A 16 6.87 -19.32 8.47
N THR A 17 7.69 -20.26 8.04
CA THR A 17 7.92 -21.52 8.75
C THR A 17 8.76 -21.37 10.02
N HIS A 18 9.77 -20.49 10.02
CA HIS A 18 10.68 -20.29 11.16
C HIS A 18 11.35 -18.90 11.11
N GLY A 19 11.93 -18.46 12.23
CA GLY A 19 12.47 -17.10 12.37
C GLY A 19 13.52 -16.68 11.34
N ILE A 20 14.29 -17.63 10.76
CA ILE A 20 15.30 -17.34 9.71
C ILE A 20 15.24 -18.43 8.65
N THR A 21 15.07 -18.00 7.39
CA THR A 21 15.14 -18.88 6.21
C THR A 21 16.35 -18.49 5.35
N SER A 22 17.24 -19.43 5.07
CA SER A 22 18.38 -19.23 4.16
C SER A 22 18.07 -19.81 2.80
N ILE A 23 18.28 -19.00 1.74
CA ILE A 23 18.07 -19.40 0.35
C ILE A 23 19.40 -19.36 -0.39
N SER A 24 19.94 -20.52 -0.69
CA SER A 24 21.23 -20.71 -1.36
C SER A 24 21.05 -21.31 -2.76
N GLY A 25 22.03 -21.16 -3.61
CA GLY A 25 22.07 -21.72 -4.98
C GLY A 25 23.06 -20.96 -5.85
N GLU A 26 23.31 -21.49 -7.03
CA GLU A 26 24.22 -20.93 -8.03
C GLU A 26 23.80 -19.53 -8.50
N ASN A 27 24.74 -18.75 -9.03
CA ASN A 27 24.43 -17.46 -9.64
C ASN A 27 23.55 -17.68 -10.88
N GLY A 28 22.49 -16.87 -11.00
CA GLY A 28 21.53 -17.02 -12.09
C GLY A 28 20.35 -17.97 -11.81
N SER A 29 20.33 -18.71 -10.69
CA SER A 29 19.26 -19.65 -10.32
C SER A 29 17.93 -19.00 -9.85
N ALA A 30 17.66 -17.79 -10.28
CA ALA A 30 16.42 -17.05 -10.00
C ALA A 30 16.13 -16.72 -8.53
N LYS A 31 17.05 -16.89 -7.59
CA LYS A 31 16.83 -16.61 -6.15
C LYS A 31 16.17 -15.26 -5.87
N SER A 32 16.79 -14.18 -6.33
CA SER A 32 16.25 -12.84 -6.13
C SER A 32 14.96 -12.60 -6.90
N ALA A 33 14.78 -13.22 -8.06
CA ALA A 33 13.54 -13.15 -8.82
C ALA A 33 12.37 -13.71 -8.03
N VAL A 34 12.56 -14.88 -7.41
CA VAL A 34 11.50 -15.54 -6.62
C VAL A 34 11.29 -14.86 -5.27
N CYS A 35 12.36 -14.44 -4.55
CA CYS A 35 12.24 -13.97 -3.18
C CYS A 35 11.94 -12.47 -3.06
N ILE A 36 12.34 -11.65 -4.05
CA ILE A 36 12.22 -10.19 -3.96
C ILE A 36 11.35 -9.63 -5.08
N ASP A 37 11.75 -9.90 -6.34
CA ASP A 37 11.09 -9.28 -7.49
C ASP A 37 9.62 -9.73 -7.62
N SER A 38 9.32 -11.02 -7.34
CA SER A 38 7.97 -11.56 -7.40
C SER A 38 7.06 -10.96 -6.33
N ILE A 39 7.52 -10.89 -5.08
CA ILE A 39 6.78 -10.32 -3.96
C ILE A 39 6.48 -8.85 -4.24
N PHE A 40 7.50 -8.10 -4.63
CA PHE A 40 7.32 -6.68 -4.93
C PHE A 40 6.36 -6.44 -6.10
N TYR A 41 6.46 -7.25 -7.16
CA TYR A 41 5.55 -7.18 -8.29
C TYR A 41 4.11 -7.52 -7.89
N ALA A 42 3.89 -8.57 -7.13
CA ALA A 42 2.56 -8.94 -6.66
C ALA A 42 1.92 -7.81 -5.86
N LEU A 43 2.66 -7.19 -4.93
CA LEU A 43 2.14 -6.17 -4.03
C LEU A 43 1.97 -4.80 -4.72
N TYR A 44 2.94 -4.37 -5.55
CA TYR A 44 2.97 -3.01 -6.10
C TYR A 44 2.77 -2.93 -7.62
N GLY A 45 2.77 -4.05 -8.33
CA GLY A 45 2.62 -4.07 -9.79
C GLY A 45 3.80 -3.47 -10.56
N LYS A 46 4.96 -3.36 -9.91
CA LYS A 46 6.17 -2.75 -10.45
C LYS A 46 7.37 -3.68 -10.30
N SER A 47 8.41 -3.45 -11.09
CA SER A 47 9.69 -4.13 -10.90
C SER A 47 10.45 -3.57 -9.70
N PHE A 48 10.99 -4.43 -8.85
CA PHE A 48 11.88 -4.00 -7.78
C PHE A 48 13.17 -3.34 -8.30
N ARG A 49 13.72 -3.84 -9.39
CA ARG A 49 14.98 -3.37 -9.99
C ARG A 49 14.80 -2.27 -11.05
N HIS A 50 13.64 -1.58 -11.06
CA HIS A 50 13.33 -0.52 -12.03
C HIS A 50 13.38 -0.94 -13.50
N SER A 51 13.22 -2.23 -13.78
CA SER A 51 13.08 -2.73 -15.16
C SER A 51 11.65 -2.51 -15.68
N ASN A 52 11.51 -2.38 -16.99
CA ASN A 52 10.18 -2.26 -17.61
C ASN A 52 9.38 -3.56 -17.42
N LEU A 53 8.07 -3.45 -17.15
CA LEU A 53 7.17 -4.59 -16.95
C LEU A 53 7.27 -5.67 -18.04
N PRO A 54 7.35 -5.36 -19.34
CA PRO A 54 7.52 -6.36 -20.38
C PRO A 54 8.77 -7.24 -20.25
N ARG A 55 9.83 -6.72 -19.60
CA ARG A 55 11.07 -7.49 -19.34
C ARG A 55 10.95 -8.46 -18.18
N MET A 56 9.89 -8.38 -17.39
CA MET A 56 9.63 -9.32 -16.31
C MET A 56 9.03 -10.63 -16.83
N VAL A 57 8.40 -10.61 -18.00
CA VAL A 57 7.93 -11.82 -18.67
C VAL A 57 9.12 -12.58 -19.19
N ASN A 58 9.15 -13.89 -18.96
CA ASN A 58 10.22 -14.77 -19.44
C ASN A 58 10.40 -14.61 -20.96
N SER A 59 11.65 -14.41 -21.39
CA SER A 59 11.98 -14.14 -22.80
C SER A 59 11.74 -15.32 -23.73
N ILE A 60 11.71 -16.55 -23.19
CA ILE A 60 11.49 -17.79 -23.98
C ILE A 60 9.98 -17.95 -24.21
N ASN A 61 9.19 -17.93 -23.15
CA ASN A 61 7.76 -18.23 -23.21
C ASN A 61 6.91 -17.03 -23.66
N LYS A 62 7.35 -15.80 -23.40
CA LYS A 62 6.73 -14.52 -23.79
C LYS A 62 5.27 -14.31 -23.36
N LYS A 63 4.71 -15.20 -22.54
CA LYS A 63 3.32 -15.20 -22.07
C LYS A 63 3.19 -15.96 -20.74
N GLY A 64 2.02 -15.83 -20.09
CA GLY A 64 1.67 -16.66 -18.94
C GLY A 64 2.37 -16.29 -17.63
N MET A 65 2.90 -15.07 -17.51
CA MET A 65 3.46 -14.61 -16.26
C MET A 65 2.36 -14.47 -15.20
N LEU A 66 2.49 -15.21 -14.11
CA LEU A 66 1.60 -15.16 -12.97
C LEU A 66 2.42 -15.21 -11.69
N VAL A 67 2.09 -14.34 -10.75
CA VAL A 67 2.63 -14.31 -9.39
C VAL A 67 1.48 -14.28 -8.42
N GLU A 68 1.55 -15.13 -7.42
CA GLU A 68 0.60 -15.22 -6.33
C GLU A 68 1.33 -15.10 -5.01
N ILE A 69 0.77 -14.35 -4.07
CA ILE A 69 1.27 -14.22 -2.72
C ILE A 69 0.13 -14.34 -1.72
N GLU A 70 0.32 -15.16 -0.70
CA GLU A 70 -0.54 -15.23 0.46
C GLU A 70 0.19 -14.67 1.68
N PHE A 71 -0.49 -13.86 2.48
CA PHE A 71 0.06 -13.27 3.69
C PHE A 71 -1.04 -12.89 4.67
N GLU A 72 -0.68 -12.66 5.90
CA GLU A 72 -1.58 -12.13 6.91
C GLU A 72 -1.32 -10.62 7.12
N ALA A 73 -2.39 -9.83 7.13
CA ALA A 73 -2.32 -8.40 7.38
C ALA A 73 -3.48 -7.96 8.29
N SER A 74 -3.18 -7.34 9.41
CA SER A 74 -4.18 -6.84 10.38
C SER A 74 -5.19 -7.92 10.81
N GLY A 75 -4.74 -9.17 10.99
CA GLY A 75 -5.58 -10.32 11.37
C GLY A 75 -6.44 -10.89 10.24
N ASN A 76 -6.24 -10.45 9.00
CA ASN A 76 -6.93 -10.98 7.83
C ASN A 76 -5.98 -11.78 6.96
N ARG A 77 -6.43 -12.95 6.49
CA ARG A 77 -5.72 -13.72 5.47
C ARG A 77 -5.94 -13.08 4.10
N CYS A 78 -4.88 -12.61 3.51
CA CYS A 78 -4.88 -11.91 2.23
C CYS A 78 -4.18 -12.75 1.17
N ARG A 79 -4.72 -12.73 -0.06
CA ARG A 79 -4.11 -13.34 -1.23
C ARG A 79 -4.17 -12.35 -2.37
N VAL A 80 -3.04 -12.12 -3.02
CA VAL A 80 -2.94 -11.25 -4.19
C VAL A 80 -2.41 -12.06 -5.36
N VAL A 81 -3.14 -12.02 -6.48
CA VAL A 81 -2.77 -12.66 -7.74
C VAL A 81 -2.53 -11.58 -8.79
N ARG A 82 -1.41 -11.65 -9.46
CA ARG A 82 -1.06 -10.69 -10.50
C ARG A 82 -0.35 -11.34 -11.68
N GLY A 83 -0.78 -11.00 -12.88
CA GLY A 83 -0.24 -11.60 -14.10
C GLY A 83 -0.10 -10.64 -15.26
N ILE A 84 0.71 -11.06 -16.25
CA ILE A 84 0.87 -10.42 -17.55
C ILE A 84 0.66 -11.47 -18.63
N LYS A 85 -0.26 -11.21 -19.56
CA LYS A 85 -0.61 -12.11 -20.68
C LYS A 85 -1.06 -13.52 -20.23
N PRO A 86 -2.24 -13.62 -19.58
CA PRO A 86 -3.29 -12.60 -19.44
C PRO A 86 -3.01 -11.56 -18.37
N ASN A 87 -3.61 -10.37 -18.51
CA ASN A 87 -3.54 -9.34 -17.49
C ASN A 87 -4.53 -9.71 -16.37
N VAL A 88 -3.98 -10.09 -15.22
CA VAL A 88 -4.73 -10.49 -14.04
C VAL A 88 -4.31 -9.61 -12.86
N PHE A 89 -5.28 -9.13 -12.09
CA PHE A 89 -5.04 -8.50 -10.82
C PHE A 89 -6.21 -8.76 -9.88
N GLU A 90 -6.02 -9.61 -8.89
CA GLU A 90 -7.02 -10.02 -7.93
C GLU A 90 -6.53 -9.80 -6.50
N ILE A 91 -7.43 -9.36 -5.65
CA ILE A 91 -7.22 -9.21 -4.20
C ILE A 91 -8.29 -10.02 -3.49
N TRP A 92 -7.87 -10.95 -2.66
CA TRP A 92 -8.72 -11.79 -1.84
C TRP A 92 -8.48 -11.49 -0.38
N ILE A 93 -9.54 -11.36 0.40
CA ILE A 93 -9.49 -11.13 1.85
C ILE A 93 -10.40 -12.15 2.52
N ASN A 94 -9.85 -12.97 3.39
CA ASN A 94 -10.56 -14.05 4.10
C ASN A 94 -11.36 -14.96 3.13
N GLY A 95 -10.75 -15.30 1.99
CA GLY A 95 -11.36 -16.17 0.97
C GLY A 95 -12.41 -15.51 0.07
N LYS A 96 -12.69 -14.22 0.24
CA LYS A 96 -13.59 -13.46 -0.63
C LYS A 96 -12.79 -12.54 -1.55
N MET A 97 -13.04 -12.64 -2.85
CA MET A 97 -12.47 -11.74 -3.83
C MET A 97 -13.09 -10.34 -3.68
N LYS A 98 -12.24 -9.33 -3.63
CA LYS A 98 -12.69 -7.94 -3.67
C LYS A 98 -13.13 -7.60 -5.08
N GLU A 99 -14.37 -7.14 -5.25
CA GLU A 99 -14.89 -6.72 -6.55
C GLU A 99 -14.06 -5.59 -7.14
N GLN A 100 -13.70 -5.76 -8.40
CA GLN A 100 -12.95 -4.77 -9.17
C GLN A 100 -13.94 -3.78 -9.83
N THR A 101 -14.56 -2.92 -9.02
CA THR A 101 -15.54 -1.91 -9.49
C THR A 101 -14.91 -0.65 -10.05
N ALA A 102 -13.62 -0.44 -9.81
CA ALA A 102 -12.87 0.76 -10.16
C ALA A 102 -11.72 0.45 -11.13
N SER A 103 -11.02 1.48 -11.56
CA SER A 103 -9.83 1.31 -12.40
C SER A 103 -8.75 0.48 -11.68
N ALA A 104 -7.86 -0.16 -12.45
CA ALA A 104 -6.73 -0.91 -11.87
C ALA A 104 -5.86 -0.04 -10.95
N LYS A 105 -5.84 1.28 -11.17
CA LYS A 105 -5.13 2.25 -10.34
C LYS A 105 -5.80 2.40 -8.97
N ASP A 106 -7.14 2.48 -8.93
CA ASP A 106 -7.89 2.60 -7.68
C ASP A 106 -7.84 1.31 -6.89
N TYR A 107 -7.86 0.17 -7.59
CA TYR A 107 -7.73 -1.15 -6.99
C TYR A 107 -6.33 -1.34 -6.37
N GLN A 108 -5.28 -0.83 -7.03
CA GLN A 108 -3.93 -0.77 -6.45
C GLN A 108 -3.86 0.16 -5.24
N ALA A 109 -4.50 1.33 -5.30
CA ALA A 109 -4.54 2.25 -4.18
C ALA A 109 -5.26 1.66 -2.97
N TYR A 110 -6.33 0.88 -3.21
CA TYR A 110 -7.02 0.12 -2.17
C TYR A 110 -6.07 -0.87 -1.48
N LEU A 111 -5.34 -1.69 -2.26
CA LEU A 111 -4.37 -2.65 -1.71
C LEU A 111 -3.34 -1.95 -0.82
N VAL A 112 -2.75 -0.85 -1.29
CA VAL A 112 -1.71 -0.13 -0.54
C VAL A 112 -2.27 0.52 0.73
N LYS A 113 -3.42 1.20 0.65
CA LYS A 113 -3.97 1.97 1.78
C LYS A 113 -4.65 1.11 2.83
N HIS A 114 -5.40 0.09 2.42
CA HIS A 114 -6.28 -0.66 3.34
C HIS A 114 -5.73 -2.03 3.75
N VAL A 115 -4.91 -2.64 2.91
CA VAL A 115 -4.36 -3.98 3.18
C VAL A 115 -2.92 -3.88 3.67
N LEU A 116 -2.03 -3.31 2.84
CA LEU A 116 -0.59 -3.25 3.15
C LEU A 116 -0.25 -2.16 4.17
N LYS A 117 -0.95 -1.03 4.12
CA LYS A 117 -0.68 0.19 4.91
C LYS A 117 0.77 0.67 4.81
N MET A 118 1.43 0.34 3.73
CA MET A 118 2.83 0.63 3.45
C MET A 118 2.99 0.86 1.95
N ASP A 119 3.62 1.97 1.58
CA ASP A 119 3.93 2.26 0.18
C ASP A 119 5.17 1.50 -0.32
N GLU A 120 5.43 1.56 -1.63
CA GLU A 120 6.57 0.86 -2.24
C GLU A 120 7.92 1.35 -1.74
N ARG A 121 8.02 2.62 -1.35
CA ARG A 121 9.26 3.22 -0.87
C ARG A 121 9.60 2.73 0.53
N THR A 122 8.61 2.74 1.41
CA THR A 122 8.76 2.22 2.77
C THR A 122 9.04 0.72 2.76
N PHE A 123 8.37 -0.05 1.89
CA PHE A 123 8.66 -1.48 1.72
C PHE A 123 10.12 -1.74 1.34
N ARG A 124 10.68 -0.96 0.40
CA ARG A 124 12.08 -1.04 -0.01
C ARG A 124 13.06 -0.72 1.12
N GLN A 125 12.65 0.11 2.06
CA GLN A 125 13.48 0.56 3.18
C GLN A 125 13.44 -0.39 4.38
N VAL A 126 12.32 -1.05 4.60
CA VAL A 126 12.05 -1.79 5.83
C VAL A 126 12.08 -3.30 5.61
N VAL A 127 11.54 -3.76 4.47
CA VAL A 127 11.37 -5.19 4.20
C VAL A 127 12.57 -5.76 3.44
N VAL A 128 13.16 -4.99 2.50
CA VAL A 128 14.26 -5.47 1.68
C VAL A 128 15.55 -4.74 2.02
N ILE A 129 16.37 -5.35 2.87
CA ILE A 129 17.64 -4.79 3.33
C ILE A 129 18.81 -5.48 2.61
N GLY A 130 19.83 -4.71 2.23
CA GLY A 130 21.08 -5.23 1.68
C GLY A 130 21.10 -5.49 0.17
N SER A 131 20.07 -5.07 -0.59
CA SER A 131 20.12 -5.08 -2.05
C SER A 131 20.99 -3.94 -2.61
N SER A 132 21.44 -4.06 -3.87
CA SER A 132 22.24 -3.03 -4.52
C SER A 132 21.52 -1.66 -4.66
N SER A 133 20.22 -1.63 -4.50
CA SER A 133 19.37 -0.42 -4.53
C SER A 133 18.98 0.08 -3.14
N TYR A 134 19.46 -0.54 -2.07
CA TYR A 134 19.18 -0.11 -0.72
C TYR A 134 19.95 1.17 -0.39
N VAL A 135 19.22 2.19 0.03
CA VAL A 135 19.78 3.44 0.57
C VAL A 135 19.59 3.42 2.09
N PRO A 136 20.65 3.51 2.90
CA PRO A 136 20.51 3.55 4.35
C PRO A 136 19.53 4.64 4.79
N PHE A 137 18.68 4.36 5.78
CA PHE A 137 17.63 5.28 6.25
C PHE A 137 18.18 6.70 6.54
N MET A 138 19.34 6.79 7.17
CA MET A 138 19.95 8.08 7.50
C MET A 138 20.45 8.86 6.27
N SER A 139 20.65 8.18 5.13
CA SER A 139 21.05 8.80 3.86
C SER A 139 19.86 9.25 3.02
N LEU A 140 18.63 8.92 3.42
CA LEU A 140 17.44 9.39 2.75
C LEU A 140 17.24 10.91 2.94
N PRO A 141 16.63 11.61 1.98
CA PRO A 141 16.14 12.97 2.17
C PRO A 141 15.21 13.07 3.38
N ALA A 142 15.20 14.22 4.07
CA ALA A 142 14.41 14.40 5.30
C ALA A 142 12.91 14.11 5.11
N ALA A 143 12.34 14.51 3.97
CA ALA A 143 10.94 14.22 3.63
C ALA A 143 10.66 12.71 3.54
N ASP A 144 11.56 11.96 2.89
CA ASP A 144 11.40 10.51 2.73
C ASP A 144 11.55 9.78 4.07
N ARG A 145 12.49 10.20 4.92
CA ARG A 145 12.60 9.65 6.29
C ARG A 145 11.33 9.86 7.09
N ARG A 146 10.75 11.07 7.01
CA ARG A 146 9.49 11.38 7.68
C ARG A 146 8.37 10.46 7.22
N THR A 147 8.18 10.29 5.91
CA THR A 147 7.14 9.42 5.35
C THR A 147 7.31 7.96 5.82
N VAL A 148 8.54 7.43 5.83
CA VAL A 148 8.81 6.08 6.33
C VAL A 148 8.41 5.95 7.80
N VAL A 149 8.77 6.91 8.65
CA VAL A 149 8.41 6.90 10.08
C VAL A 149 6.91 7.02 10.29
N GLU A 150 6.25 7.94 9.58
CA GLU A 150 4.80 8.14 9.63
C GLU A 150 4.03 6.85 9.29
N GLN A 151 4.44 6.15 8.25
CA GLN A 151 3.80 4.89 7.85
C GLN A 151 4.08 3.75 8.84
N LEU A 152 5.31 3.60 9.31
CA LEU A 152 5.67 2.57 10.30
C LEU A 152 4.92 2.74 11.61
N LEU A 153 4.70 3.98 12.03
CA LEU A 153 3.99 4.30 13.26
C LEU A 153 2.47 4.47 13.04
N SER A 154 1.98 4.28 11.80
CA SER A 154 0.57 4.48 11.42
C SER A 154 0.05 5.86 11.85
N LEU A 155 0.86 6.91 11.69
CA LEU A 155 0.53 8.27 12.11
C LEU A 155 -0.52 8.95 11.23
N ASP A 156 -0.83 8.40 10.05
CA ASP A 156 -1.93 8.79 9.16
C ASP A 156 -3.29 8.81 9.88
N LEU A 157 -3.46 7.93 10.86
CA LEU A 157 -4.65 7.94 11.73
C LEU A 157 -4.79 9.27 12.48
N PHE A 158 -3.70 9.80 13.02
CA PHE A 158 -3.72 11.07 13.75
C PHE A 158 -3.98 12.27 12.83
N GLU A 159 -3.51 12.24 11.59
CA GLU A 159 -3.82 13.26 10.59
C GLU A 159 -5.33 13.28 10.27
N SER A 160 -5.92 12.11 10.06
CA SER A 160 -7.36 11.98 9.81
C SER A 160 -8.20 12.43 10.99
N LEU A 161 -7.79 12.10 12.23
CA LEU A 161 -8.44 12.56 13.46
C LEU A 161 -8.34 14.09 13.63
N ASN A 162 -7.16 14.65 13.33
CA ASN A 162 -6.95 16.11 13.42
C ASN A 162 -7.80 16.86 12.37
N ALA A 163 -7.91 16.33 11.14
CA ALA A 163 -8.79 16.89 10.13
C ALA A 163 -10.26 16.88 10.60
N ALA A 164 -10.76 15.74 11.07
CA ALA A 164 -12.11 15.61 11.58
C ALA A 164 -12.38 16.53 12.80
N ALA A 165 -11.40 16.70 13.69
CA ALA A 165 -11.51 17.61 14.82
C ALA A 165 -11.59 19.08 14.36
N LYS A 166 -10.79 19.48 13.36
CA LYS A 166 -10.85 20.83 12.78
C LYS A 166 -12.19 21.12 12.10
N ASP A 167 -12.75 20.15 11.38
CA ASP A 167 -14.04 20.31 10.72
C ASP A 167 -15.15 20.49 11.77
N ARG A 168 -15.18 19.68 12.82
CA ARG A 168 -16.12 19.84 13.94
C ARG A 168 -15.97 21.16 14.66
N MET A 169 -14.74 21.61 14.85
CA MET A 169 -14.47 22.92 15.48
C MET A 169 -14.99 24.07 14.62
N ARG A 170 -14.86 23.97 13.28
CA ARG A 170 -15.41 24.96 12.35
C ARG A 170 -16.94 24.96 12.39
N GLU A 171 -17.59 23.80 12.30
CA GLU A 171 -19.05 23.68 12.40
C GLU A 171 -19.58 24.27 13.72
N ALA A 172 -18.93 23.99 14.86
CA ALA A 172 -19.31 24.53 16.15
C ALA A 172 -19.13 26.06 16.23
N SER A 173 -18.04 26.58 15.60
CA SER A 173 -17.79 28.01 15.53
C SER A 173 -18.83 28.75 14.69
N ASP A 174 -19.20 28.16 13.55
CA ASP A 174 -20.23 28.73 12.65
C ASP A 174 -21.61 28.73 13.34
N ALA A 175 -21.97 27.63 14.00
CA ALA A 175 -23.20 27.54 14.77
C ALA A 175 -23.24 28.57 15.93
N LYS A 176 -22.13 28.73 16.64
CA LYS A 176 -22.00 29.74 17.68
C LYS A 176 -22.21 31.17 17.14
N TRP A 177 -21.56 31.47 16.01
CA TRP A 177 -21.72 32.78 15.37
C TRP A 177 -23.16 33.05 14.96
N MET A 178 -23.87 32.08 14.37
CA MET A 178 -25.28 32.20 14.01
C MET A 178 -26.18 32.49 15.24
N LEU A 179 -25.94 31.77 16.34
CA LEU A 179 -26.69 31.98 17.57
C LEU A 179 -26.41 33.35 18.22
N GLU A 180 -25.18 33.83 18.16
CA GLU A 180 -24.82 35.16 18.65
C GLU A 180 -25.49 36.27 17.81
N GLU A 181 -25.55 36.08 16.49
CA GLU A 181 -26.28 37.00 15.59
C GLU A 181 -27.79 37.01 15.88
N GLU A 182 -28.40 35.84 16.03
CA GLU A 182 -29.84 35.72 16.37
C GLU A 182 -30.13 36.34 17.71
N LYS A 183 -29.33 36.08 18.71
CA LYS A 183 -29.42 36.71 20.03
C LYS A 183 -29.38 38.25 19.94
N SER A 184 -28.41 38.79 19.18
CA SER A 184 -28.29 40.24 18.99
C SER A 184 -29.54 40.86 18.35
N LYS A 185 -30.14 40.16 17.36
CA LYS A 185 -31.41 40.60 16.73
C LYS A 185 -32.56 40.61 17.71
N LEU A 186 -32.68 39.59 18.57
CA LEU A 186 -33.70 39.49 19.59
C LEU A 186 -33.52 40.55 20.69
N ASP A 187 -32.32 40.84 21.13
CA ASP A 187 -32.00 41.88 22.12
C ASP A 187 -32.42 43.27 21.58
N ILE A 188 -32.16 43.59 20.33
CA ILE A 188 -32.59 44.82 19.65
C ILE A 188 -34.13 44.91 19.60
N GLN A 189 -34.82 43.82 19.23
CA GLN A 189 -36.28 43.77 19.19
C GLN A 189 -36.91 44.00 20.56
N ALA A 190 -36.33 43.38 21.61
CA ALA A 190 -36.79 43.53 22.97
C ALA A 190 -36.63 44.97 23.48
N GLU A 191 -35.57 45.67 23.11
CA GLU A 191 -35.34 47.08 23.42
C GLU A 191 -36.37 48.02 22.72
N MET A 192 -36.72 47.72 21.46
CA MET A 192 -37.72 48.49 20.70
C MET A 192 -39.12 48.34 21.28
N GLN A 193 -39.47 47.19 21.85
CA GLN A 193 -40.80 46.97 22.48
C GLN A 193 -40.91 47.58 23.89
N ARG A 194 -39.81 47.98 24.52
CA ARG A 194 -39.78 48.62 25.85
C ARG A 194 -39.88 50.13 25.79
N LYS A 195 -39.77 50.72 24.62
CA LYS A 195 -39.99 52.16 24.39
C LYS A 195 -41.39 52.44 23.88
#